data_6c90004a76c6e598a980a83647104aea
#
_entry.id   6c90004a76c6e598a980a83647104aea
#
_cell.length_a   1.000
_cell.length_b   1.000
_cell.length_c   1.000
_cell.angle_alpha   90.00
_cell.angle_beta   90.00
_cell.angle_gamma   90.00
#
_symmetry.space_group_name_H-M   'P 1'
#
loop_
_entity.id
_entity.type
_entity.pdbx_description
1 polymer ?
#
loop_
_entity_poly.entity_id
_entity_poly.type
_entity_poly.pdbx_seq_one_letter_code
_entity_poly.pdbx_strand_id
1 'polypeptide(L)'
;QDFVTHSVISSNTAIMVVADGMGGYSFGEIASQVISESIVEFVRMNISNFSPTELLKESIIYANDCLMLKRLSLGAKSIGAVVSVLLTIENEAYFTWLGDSRLYLYRDGIEVYRTQDHSVINELSKIKNLNSSDIDRYSSVVTRSIMGDDRLGKVEVSHVSAQQRDIFVLCTDGFHKELAMSNATEYNDSYKDLLDSKSANISDNYSF
;
A
#
# COMPACT_ATOMS: atom_id res chain seq x y z
N GLN A 1 2.06 -3.35 13.03
CA GLN A 1 2.26 -1.95 12.63
C GLN A 1 1.46 -1.58 11.36
N ASP A 2 0.76 -2.56 10.82
CA ASP A 2 -0.06 -2.38 9.63
C ASP A 2 -1.38 -1.69 9.96
N PHE A 3 -1.89 -0.94 9.00
CA PHE A 3 -3.21 -0.32 9.09
C PHE A 3 -3.95 -0.44 7.76
N VAL A 4 -5.19 -0.93 7.83
CA VAL A 4 -6.08 -1.05 6.67
C VAL A 4 -7.30 -0.18 6.90
N THR A 5 -7.65 0.62 5.92
CA THR A 5 -8.89 1.40 5.95
C THR A 5 -9.53 1.46 4.57
N HIS A 6 -10.84 1.61 4.56
CA HIS A 6 -11.60 1.82 3.34
C HIS A 6 -12.77 2.78 3.59
N SER A 7 -13.26 3.38 2.54
CA SER A 7 -14.48 4.18 2.59
C SER A 7 -15.27 4.05 1.29
N VAL A 8 -16.55 3.73 1.42
CA VAL A 8 -17.52 3.87 0.33
C VAL A 8 -17.97 5.32 0.32
N ILE A 9 -17.68 6.05 -0.74
CA ILE A 9 -17.97 7.48 -0.90
C ILE A 9 -19.35 7.67 -1.54
N SER A 10 -19.65 6.82 -2.54
CA SER A 10 -20.95 6.75 -3.21
C SER A 10 -21.24 5.32 -3.66
N SER A 11 -22.38 5.08 -4.30
CA SER A 11 -22.73 3.76 -4.88
C SER A 11 -21.66 3.22 -5.85
N ASN A 12 -20.89 4.10 -6.48
CA ASN A 12 -19.95 3.75 -7.55
C ASN A 12 -18.53 4.25 -7.27
N THR A 13 -18.25 4.70 -6.04
CA THR A 13 -16.94 5.26 -5.69
C THR A 13 -16.51 4.75 -4.32
N ALA A 14 -15.34 4.14 -4.27
CA ALA A 14 -14.74 3.67 -3.03
C ALA A 14 -13.21 3.90 -3.04
N ILE A 15 -12.65 4.07 -1.85
CA ILE A 15 -11.21 4.12 -1.62
C ILE A 15 -10.79 3.06 -0.62
N MET A 16 -9.66 2.42 -0.87
CA MET A 16 -9.01 1.44 -0.01
C MET A 16 -7.56 1.82 0.17
N VAL A 17 -7.05 1.70 1.39
CA VAL A 17 -5.67 2.02 1.76
C VAL A 17 -5.13 0.92 2.65
N VAL A 18 -3.95 0.43 2.31
CA VAL A 18 -3.14 -0.47 3.14
C VAL A 18 -1.80 0.20 3.38
N ALA A 19 -1.39 0.32 4.63
CA ALA A 19 -0.12 0.93 5.02
C ALA A 19 0.61 0.07 6.03
N ASP A 20 1.92 -0.09 5.87
CA ASP A 20 2.80 -0.76 6.79
C ASP A 20 3.78 0.23 7.41
N GLY A 21 3.77 0.29 8.74
CA GLY A 21 4.45 1.30 9.51
C GLY A 21 5.90 0.98 9.80
N MET A 22 6.78 1.94 9.55
CA MET A 22 8.21 1.89 9.83
C MET A 22 8.58 2.81 11.01
N GLY A 23 9.59 2.44 11.80
CA GLY A 23 10.11 3.34 12.86
C GLY A 23 10.06 2.77 14.28
N GLY A 24 9.97 1.44 14.41
CA GLY A 24 9.87 0.73 15.70
C GLY A 24 8.46 0.75 16.29
N TYR A 25 8.21 -0.12 17.26
CA TYR A 25 6.87 -0.57 17.69
C TYR A 25 5.76 0.50 17.81
N SER A 26 6.02 1.65 18.40
CA SER A 26 4.95 2.66 18.63
C SER A 26 4.81 3.69 17.52
N PHE A 27 5.88 4.02 16.84
CA PHE A 27 5.83 5.07 15.81
C PHE A 27 5.38 4.56 14.45
N GLY A 28 5.65 3.29 14.12
CA GLY A 28 5.15 2.67 12.90
C GLY A 28 3.63 2.60 12.87
N GLU A 29 3.00 2.12 13.94
CA GLU A 29 1.54 2.06 14.07
C GLU A 29 0.89 3.45 13.94
N ILE A 30 1.47 4.46 14.58
CA ILE A 30 0.97 5.84 14.45
C ILE A 30 1.13 6.35 13.00
N ALA A 31 2.24 6.01 12.34
CA ALA A 31 2.48 6.45 10.96
C ALA A 31 1.46 5.85 10.00
N SER A 32 1.29 4.53 10.01
CA SER A 32 0.36 3.83 9.12
C SER A 32 -1.08 4.31 9.32
N GLN A 33 -1.50 4.53 10.59
CA GLN A 33 -2.81 5.06 10.89
C GLN A 33 -2.99 6.49 10.37
N VAL A 34 -2.10 7.42 10.73
CA VAL A 34 -2.19 8.83 10.31
C VAL A 34 -2.21 8.96 8.79
N ILE A 35 -1.33 8.25 8.09
CA ILE A 35 -1.27 8.28 6.63
C ILE A 35 -2.58 7.78 6.03
N SER A 36 -3.04 6.62 6.45
CA SER A 36 -4.23 5.98 5.89
C SER A 36 -5.50 6.81 6.12
N GLU A 37 -5.70 7.29 7.33
CA GLU A 37 -6.85 8.12 7.69
C GLU A 37 -6.82 9.47 6.92
N SER A 38 -5.65 10.11 6.82
CA SER A 38 -5.49 11.36 6.08
C SER A 38 -5.79 11.23 4.59
N ILE A 39 -5.34 10.12 3.95
CA ILE A 39 -5.64 9.85 2.54
C ILE A 39 -7.15 9.72 2.34
N VAL A 40 -7.81 8.91 3.15
CA VAL A 40 -9.27 8.70 3.04
C VAL A 40 -10.04 10.01 3.29
N GLU A 41 -9.66 10.78 4.32
CA GLU A 41 -10.26 12.06 4.63
C GLU A 41 -10.13 13.05 3.46
N PHE A 42 -8.92 13.22 2.92
CA PHE A 42 -8.67 14.13 1.81
C PHE A 42 -9.50 13.77 0.58
N VAL A 43 -9.54 12.49 0.21
CA VAL A 43 -10.30 12.01 -0.94
C VAL A 43 -11.80 12.26 -0.74
N ARG A 44 -12.35 11.97 0.44
CA ARG A 44 -13.76 12.22 0.75
C ARG A 44 -14.15 13.70 0.64
N MET A 45 -13.27 14.58 1.11
CA MET A 45 -13.52 16.03 1.10
C MET A 45 -13.37 16.64 -0.30
N ASN A 46 -12.57 16.05 -1.17
CA ASN A 46 -12.13 16.67 -2.41
C ASN A 46 -12.51 15.90 -3.69
N ILE A 47 -13.32 14.86 -3.59
CA ILE A 47 -13.69 13.98 -4.73
C ILE A 47 -14.25 14.73 -5.93
N SER A 48 -14.91 15.88 -5.72
CA SER A 48 -15.49 16.71 -6.77
C SER A 48 -14.58 17.86 -7.23
N ASN A 49 -13.41 18.05 -6.59
CA ASN A 49 -12.56 19.22 -6.81
C ASN A 49 -11.36 18.93 -7.71
N PHE A 50 -10.99 17.66 -7.88
CA PHE A 50 -9.81 17.22 -8.61
C PHE A 50 -10.16 16.11 -9.60
N SER A 51 -9.34 15.97 -10.64
CA SER A 51 -9.35 14.73 -11.42
C SER A 51 -8.90 13.55 -10.54
N PRO A 52 -9.32 12.30 -10.82
CA PRO A 52 -8.95 11.15 -9.99
C PRO A 52 -7.45 10.98 -9.79
N THR A 53 -6.67 11.25 -10.83
CA THR A 53 -5.19 11.20 -10.78
C THR A 53 -4.60 12.28 -9.88
N GLU A 54 -5.09 13.51 -9.97
CA GLU A 54 -4.66 14.61 -9.10
C GLU A 54 -5.12 14.39 -7.67
N LEU A 55 -6.34 13.92 -7.49
CA LEU A 55 -6.92 13.61 -6.18
C LEU A 55 -6.03 12.64 -5.40
N LEU A 56 -5.58 11.55 -6.03
CA LEU A 56 -4.67 10.60 -5.37
C LEU A 56 -3.29 11.21 -5.09
N LYS A 57 -2.73 12.01 -6.02
CA LYS A 57 -1.44 12.69 -5.77
C LYS A 57 -1.52 13.64 -4.59
N GLU A 58 -2.53 14.49 -4.57
CA GLU A 58 -2.72 15.47 -3.51
C GLU A 58 -3.05 14.80 -2.17
N SER A 59 -3.77 13.67 -2.16
CA SER A 59 -4.03 12.93 -0.94
C SER A 59 -2.76 12.37 -0.28
N ILE A 60 -1.79 11.92 -1.09
CA ILE A 60 -0.49 11.45 -0.59
C ILE A 60 0.34 12.62 -0.03
N ILE A 61 0.33 13.77 -0.71
CA ILE A 61 1.02 15.00 -0.26
C ILE A 61 0.42 15.45 1.08
N TYR A 62 -0.91 15.53 1.15
CA TYR A 62 -1.63 15.88 2.37
C TYR A 62 -1.31 14.92 3.53
N ALA A 63 -1.28 13.62 3.27
CA ALA A 63 -0.93 12.62 4.28
C ALA A 63 0.52 12.78 4.79
N ASN A 64 1.46 13.12 3.90
CA ASN A 64 2.83 13.44 4.30
C ASN A 64 2.90 14.67 5.21
N ASP A 65 2.13 15.72 4.93
CA ASP A 65 2.07 16.93 5.76
C ASP A 65 1.43 16.64 7.14
N CYS A 66 0.35 15.85 7.17
CA CYS A 66 -0.25 15.38 8.42
C CYS A 66 0.74 14.58 9.27
N LEU A 67 1.50 13.67 8.63
CA LEU A 67 2.53 12.89 9.31
C LEU A 67 3.68 13.79 9.81
N MET A 68 4.07 14.82 9.06
CA MET A 68 5.09 15.79 9.47
C MET A 68 4.66 16.50 10.76
N LEU A 69 3.43 16.98 10.83
CA LEU A 69 2.89 17.62 12.03
C LEU A 69 2.86 16.64 13.23
N LYS A 70 2.45 15.40 12.97
CA LYS A 70 2.43 14.35 14.00
C LYS A 70 3.84 14.03 14.49
N ARG A 71 4.80 13.89 13.59
CA ARG A 71 6.22 13.65 13.91
C ARG A 71 6.78 14.74 14.83
N LEU A 72 6.52 16.02 14.49
CA LEU A 72 6.95 17.16 15.30
C LEU A 72 6.31 17.13 16.69
N SER A 73 5.02 16.85 16.79
CA SER A 73 4.31 16.79 18.07
C SER A 73 4.81 15.67 19.00
N LEU A 74 5.31 14.58 18.43
CA LEU A 74 5.86 13.44 19.15
C LEU A 74 7.35 13.61 19.49
N GLY A 75 8.03 14.60 18.92
CA GLY A 75 9.49 14.73 19.00
C GLY A 75 10.23 13.55 18.36
N ALA A 76 9.58 12.84 17.43
CA ALA A 76 10.14 11.65 16.79
C ALA A 76 11.21 12.02 15.76
N LYS A 77 12.38 11.37 15.83
CA LYS A 77 13.47 11.57 14.87
C LYS A 77 13.14 10.98 13.51
N SER A 78 12.47 9.84 13.48
CA SER A 78 12.05 9.13 12.28
C SER A 78 10.72 8.44 12.54
N ILE A 79 9.79 8.57 11.60
CA ILE A 79 8.48 7.95 11.59
C ILE A 79 8.05 7.86 10.14
N GLY A 80 7.41 6.78 9.71
CA GLY A 80 6.97 6.66 8.33
C GLY A 80 6.22 5.37 8.07
N ALA A 81 5.67 5.25 6.86
CA ALA A 81 5.07 4.03 6.38
C ALA A 81 5.21 3.88 4.86
N VAL A 82 5.19 2.65 4.40
CA VAL A 82 4.89 2.31 3.01
C VAL A 82 3.37 2.21 2.84
N VAL A 83 2.88 2.44 1.63
CA VAL A 83 1.43 2.51 1.39
C VAL A 83 1.06 2.03 0.00
N SER A 84 -0.09 1.37 -0.11
CA SER A 84 -0.79 1.07 -1.35
C SER A 84 -2.22 1.60 -1.28
N VAL A 85 -2.66 2.33 -2.31
CA VAL A 85 -3.95 3.02 -2.36
C VAL A 85 -4.67 2.66 -3.65
N LEU A 86 -5.95 2.31 -3.54
CA LEU A 86 -6.86 2.08 -4.66
C LEU A 86 -8.09 2.99 -4.52
N LEU A 87 -8.38 3.76 -5.57
CA LEU A 87 -9.60 4.53 -5.74
C LEU A 87 -10.38 3.99 -6.93
N THR A 88 -11.59 3.51 -6.69
CA THR A 88 -12.50 3.10 -7.76
C THR A 88 -13.58 4.16 -7.98
N ILE A 89 -13.81 4.53 -9.24
CA ILE A 89 -14.85 5.46 -9.67
C ILE A 89 -15.55 4.82 -10.86
N GLU A 90 -16.80 4.43 -10.71
CA GLU A 90 -17.55 3.67 -11.72
C GLU A 90 -16.79 2.39 -12.14
N ASN A 91 -16.42 2.29 -13.42
CA ASN A 91 -15.65 1.18 -13.97
C ASN A 91 -14.16 1.52 -14.13
N GLU A 92 -13.65 2.53 -13.42
CA GLU A 92 -12.26 2.94 -13.50
C GLU A 92 -11.57 2.77 -12.16
N ALA A 93 -10.39 2.21 -12.16
CA ALA A 93 -9.54 2.00 -11.00
C ALA A 93 -8.25 2.83 -11.12
N TYR A 94 -8.03 3.71 -10.17
CA TYR A 94 -6.83 4.55 -10.04
C TYR A 94 -6.06 4.08 -8.82
N PHE A 95 -4.76 3.93 -8.93
CA PHE A 95 -3.97 3.47 -7.80
C PHE A 95 -2.56 4.06 -7.77
N THR A 96 -2.04 4.16 -6.58
CA THR A 96 -0.68 4.64 -6.30
C THR A 96 -0.08 3.84 -5.15
N TRP A 97 1.24 3.72 -5.12
CA TRP A 97 1.95 3.07 -4.02
C TRP A 97 3.31 3.70 -3.77
N LEU A 98 3.79 3.59 -2.56
CA LEU A 98 5.12 3.99 -2.11
C LEU A 98 5.66 2.89 -1.19
N GLY A 99 6.71 2.19 -1.61
CA GLY A 99 7.31 1.09 -0.89
C GLY A 99 7.03 -0.28 -1.51
N ASP A 100 6.87 -1.28 -0.69
CA ASP A 100 6.71 -2.70 -1.03
C ASP A 100 5.35 -3.31 -0.60
N SER A 101 4.44 -2.49 -0.07
CA SER A 101 3.02 -2.86 -0.02
C SER A 101 2.46 -2.90 -1.44
N ARG A 102 1.79 -3.99 -1.79
CA ARG A 102 1.43 -4.28 -3.18
C ARG A 102 -0.07 -4.14 -3.45
N LEU A 103 -0.37 -3.83 -4.72
CA LEU A 103 -1.67 -4.02 -5.34
C LEU A 103 -1.55 -5.07 -6.45
N TYR A 104 -2.47 -6.03 -6.45
CA TYR A 104 -2.65 -7.03 -7.50
C TYR A 104 -4.00 -6.81 -8.18
N LEU A 105 -4.06 -7.08 -9.47
CA LEU A 105 -5.29 -7.21 -10.23
C LEU A 105 -5.37 -8.61 -10.82
N TYR A 106 -6.42 -9.34 -10.46
CA TYR A 106 -6.77 -10.62 -11.06
C TYR A 106 -7.99 -10.46 -11.95
N ARG A 107 -7.93 -11.06 -13.13
CA ARG A 107 -9.01 -11.11 -14.10
C ARG A 107 -9.24 -12.56 -14.50
N ASP A 108 -10.48 -13.04 -14.35
CA ASP A 108 -10.84 -14.46 -14.56
C ASP A 108 -9.86 -15.43 -13.88
N GLY A 109 -9.39 -15.05 -12.69
CA GLY A 109 -8.49 -15.86 -11.90
C GLY A 109 -7.00 -15.79 -12.27
N ILE A 110 -6.63 -14.97 -13.23
CA ILE A 110 -5.25 -14.79 -13.69
C ILE A 110 -4.72 -13.44 -13.19
N GLU A 111 -3.52 -13.41 -12.61
CA GLU A 111 -2.82 -12.17 -12.30
C GLU A 111 -2.49 -11.43 -13.60
N VAL A 112 -3.14 -10.30 -13.85
CA VAL A 112 -2.91 -9.46 -15.04
C VAL A 112 -2.09 -8.22 -14.74
N TYR A 113 -2.00 -7.84 -13.47
CA TYR A 113 -1.18 -6.72 -13.02
C TYR A 113 -0.74 -6.89 -11.57
N ARG A 114 0.45 -6.40 -11.29
CA ARG A 114 1.00 -6.24 -9.94
C ARG A 114 1.90 -5.01 -9.89
N THR A 115 1.82 -4.25 -8.80
CA THR A 115 2.75 -3.14 -8.53
C THR A 115 4.17 -3.67 -8.35
N GLN A 116 5.14 -2.87 -8.78
CA GLN A 116 6.55 -3.19 -8.62
C GLN A 116 7.10 -2.49 -7.36
N ASP A 117 7.68 -3.25 -6.45
CA ASP A 117 8.18 -2.73 -5.17
C ASP A 117 9.24 -1.65 -5.39
N HIS A 118 9.13 -0.57 -4.65
CA HIS A 118 10.17 0.44 -4.52
C HIS A 118 11.20 -0.05 -3.48
N SER A 119 12.07 -0.96 -3.88
CA SER A 119 13.08 -1.59 -3.01
C SER A 119 14.47 -1.52 -3.63
N VAL A 120 15.50 -1.52 -2.77
CA VAL A 120 16.91 -1.55 -3.21
C VAL A 120 17.18 -2.79 -4.05
N ILE A 121 16.59 -3.92 -3.71
CA ILE A 121 16.71 -5.17 -4.49
C ILE A 121 16.23 -4.98 -5.92
N ASN A 122 15.05 -4.38 -6.10
CA ASN A 122 14.50 -4.13 -7.44
C ASN A 122 15.37 -3.15 -8.26
N GLU A 123 15.92 -2.13 -7.61
CA GLU A 123 16.82 -1.19 -8.32
C GLU A 123 18.14 -1.86 -8.70
N LEU A 124 18.73 -2.65 -7.80
CA LEU A 124 19.98 -3.37 -8.10
C LEU A 124 19.79 -4.44 -9.18
N SER A 125 18.64 -5.13 -9.21
CA SER A 125 18.37 -6.17 -10.21
C SER A 125 18.33 -5.64 -11.65
N LYS A 126 18.06 -4.34 -11.83
CA LYS A 126 18.09 -3.68 -13.15
C LYS A 126 19.49 -3.47 -13.70
N ILE A 127 20.51 -3.45 -12.83
CA ILE A 127 21.89 -3.08 -13.19
C ILE A 127 22.90 -4.21 -13.02
N LYS A 128 22.59 -5.24 -12.21
CA LYS A 128 23.47 -6.39 -11.97
C LYS A 128 22.68 -7.65 -11.61
N ASN A 129 23.30 -8.80 -11.80
CA ASN A 129 22.80 -10.03 -11.21
C ASN A 129 23.01 -10.01 -9.69
N LEU A 130 21.94 -10.28 -8.94
CA LEU A 130 21.98 -10.33 -7.48
C LEU A 130 22.64 -11.62 -7.01
N ASN A 131 23.46 -11.53 -5.97
CA ASN A 131 23.99 -12.68 -5.24
C ASN A 131 23.28 -12.80 -3.87
N SER A 132 23.51 -13.90 -3.14
CA SER A 132 22.89 -14.14 -1.83
C SER A 132 23.20 -13.03 -0.82
N SER A 133 24.42 -12.51 -0.80
CA SER A 133 24.80 -11.41 0.10
C SER A 133 24.05 -10.10 -0.21
N ASP A 134 23.75 -9.82 -1.48
CA ASP A 134 22.92 -8.66 -1.85
C ASP A 134 21.49 -8.85 -1.32
N ILE A 135 20.95 -10.05 -1.48
CA ILE A 135 19.59 -10.38 -1.01
C ILE A 135 19.52 -10.27 0.51
N ASP A 136 20.43 -10.92 1.23
CA ASP A 136 20.48 -10.88 2.70
C ASP A 136 20.58 -9.45 3.26
N ARG A 137 21.33 -8.58 2.55
CA ARG A 137 21.58 -7.22 3.01
C ARG A 137 20.46 -6.24 2.70
N TYR A 138 19.74 -6.43 1.60
CA TYR A 138 18.82 -5.42 1.06
C TYR A 138 17.38 -5.88 0.90
N SER A 139 17.02 -7.10 1.33
CA SER A 139 15.67 -7.68 1.16
C SER A 139 14.54 -6.87 1.79
N SER A 140 14.83 -6.12 2.85
CA SER A 140 13.86 -5.29 3.58
C SER A 140 14.08 -3.78 3.40
N VAL A 141 14.92 -3.36 2.44
CA VAL A 141 15.25 -1.95 2.28
C VAL A 141 14.40 -1.34 1.18
N VAL A 142 13.42 -0.54 1.57
CA VAL A 142 12.59 0.24 0.65
C VAL A 142 13.28 1.53 0.23
N THR A 143 13.02 1.98 -0.99
CA THR A 143 13.59 3.22 -1.57
C THR A 143 12.60 4.38 -1.57
N ARG A 144 11.31 4.10 -1.31
CA ARG A 144 10.24 5.10 -1.25
C ARG A 144 9.26 4.80 -0.12
N SER A 145 8.86 5.84 0.59
CA SER A 145 7.89 5.78 1.69
C SER A 145 7.40 7.19 2.02
N ILE A 146 6.36 7.30 2.84
CA ILE A 146 5.89 8.55 3.42
C ILE A 146 6.57 8.72 4.78
N MET A 147 7.36 9.80 4.95
CA MET A 147 8.19 10.02 6.14
C MET A 147 7.86 11.32 6.89
N GLY A 148 6.83 12.05 6.46
CA GLY A 148 6.53 13.36 7.00
C GLY A 148 7.70 14.35 6.85
N ASP A 149 8.29 14.40 5.66
CA ASP A 149 9.40 15.30 5.31
C ASP A 149 9.44 15.59 3.79
N ASP A 150 10.44 16.35 3.35
CA ASP A 150 10.59 16.83 1.97
C ASP A 150 11.05 15.73 0.97
N ARG A 151 11.29 14.50 1.43
CA ARG A 151 11.82 13.40 0.61
C ARG A 151 10.75 12.58 -0.10
N LEU A 152 9.47 12.97 -0.04
CA LEU A 152 8.35 12.24 -0.65
C LEU A 152 8.58 11.95 -2.14
N GLY A 153 9.18 12.89 -2.86
CA GLY A 153 9.43 12.77 -4.29
C GLY A 153 8.15 12.81 -5.12
N LYS A 154 8.26 12.46 -6.41
CA LYS A 154 7.12 12.49 -7.34
C LYS A 154 6.17 11.32 -7.04
N VAL A 155 4.89 11.63 -6.83
CA VAL A 155 3.82 10.62 -6.72
C VAL A 155 3.33 10.25 -8.12
N GLU A 156 3.39 8.97 -8.45
CA GLU A 156 2.89 8.42 -9.71
C GLU A 156 1.57 7.70 -9.46
N VAL A 157 0.62 7.89 -10.36
CA VAL A 157 -0.70 7.25 -10.31
C VAL A 157 -0.88 6.43 -11.57
N SER A 158 -1.22 5.17 -11.40
CA SER A 158 -1.59 4.25 -12.46
C SER A 158 -3.11 4.17 -12.57
N HIS A 159 -3.59 3.76 -13.74
CA HIS A 159 -5.01 3.68 -14.04
C HIS A 159 -5.29 2.46 -14.91
N VAL A 160 -6.44 1.83 -14.68
CA VAL A 160 -6.94 0.71 -15.47
C VAL A 160 -8.47 0.72 -15.49
N SER A 161 -9.07 0.38 -16.64
CA SER A 161 -10.52 0.14 -16.71
C SER A 161 -10.83 -1.23 -16.09
N ALA A 162 -11.64 -1.19 -15.03
CA ALA A 162 -12.09 -2.39 -14.33
C ALA A 162 -13.17 -3.11 -15.14
N GLN A 163 -13.14 -4.42 -15.14
CA GLN A 163 -14.10 -5.29 -15.78
C GLN A 163 -14.91 -6.06 -14.75
N GLN A 164 -16.04 -6.59 -15.18
CA GLN A 164 -16.82 -7.45 -14.31
C GLN A 164 -15.99 -8.68 -13.90
N ARG A 165 -16.00 -9.01 -12.60
CA ARG A 165 -15.24 -10.09 -11.97
C ARG A 165 -13.74 -9.81 -11.79
N ASP A 166 -13.26 -8.59 -12.05
CA ASP A 166 -11.94 -8.19 -11.60
C ASP A 166 -11.87 -8.19 -10.08
N ILE A 167 -10.76 -8.69 -9.56
CA ILE A 167 -10.46 -8.70 -8.12
C ILE A 167 -9.19 -7.89 -7.90
N PHE A 168 -9.29 -6.83 -7.12
CA PHE A 168 -8.14 -6.05 -6.64
C PHE A 168 -7.78 -6.51 -5.23
N VAL A 169 -6.50 -6.78 -5.00
CA VAL A 169 -5.97 -7.15 -3.69
C VAL A 169 -4.87 -6.19 -3.31
N LEU A 170 -5.03 -5.52 -2.16
CA LEU A 170 -3.99 -4.70 -1.55
C LEU A 170 -3.46 -5.46 -0.34
N CYS A 171 -2.14 -5.51 -0.18
CA CYS A 171 -1.54 -6.20 0.96
C CYS A 171 -0.16 -5.66 1.32
N THR A 172 0.24 -5.87 2.57
CA THR A 172 1.57 -5.61 3.09
C THR A 172 2.54 -6.75 2.74
N ASP A 173 3.83 -6.54 3.01
CA ASP A 173 4.89 -7.48 2.69
C ASP A 173 4.78 -8.77 3.53
N GLY A 174 4.36 -8.70 4.78
CA GLY A 174 4.09 -9.87 5.63
C GLY A 174 3.05 -10.81 5.01
N PHE A 175 2.10 -10.29 4.24
CA PHE A 175 1.13 -11.11 3.53
C PHE A 175 1.73 -11.77 2.28
N HIS A 176 2.28 -10.98 1.35
CA HIS A 176 2.70 -11.49 0.04
C HIS A 176 4.00 -12.29 0.05
N LYS A 177 4.84 -12.15 1.10
CA LYS A 177 6.05 -12.96 1.27
C LYS A 177 5.75 -14.37 1.80
N GLU A 178 4.73 -14.50 2.64
CA GLU A 178 4.41 -15.75 3.33
C GLU A 178 3.32 -16.57 2.60
N LEU A 179 2.46 -15.90 1.82
CA LEU A 179 1.34 -16.53 1.14
C LEU A 179 1.54 -16.53 -0.38
N ALA A 180 1.50 -17.72 -0.98
CA ALA A 180 1.51 -17.84 -2.42
C ALA A 180 0.22 -17.25 -3.00
N MET A 181 0.33 -16.12 -3.71
CA MET A 181 -0.79 -15.42 -4.32
C MET A 181 -1.44 -16.18 -5.49
N SER A 182 -0.91 -17.35 -5.86
CA SER A 182 -1.41 -18.19 -6.96
C SER A 182 -2.86 -18.68 -6.77
N ASN A 183 -3.39 -18.63 -5.55
CA ASN A 183 -4.75 -19.06 -5.22
C ASN A 183 -5.68 -17.88 -4.90
N ALA A 184 -5.30 -16.67 -5.26
CA ALA A 184 -6.07 -15.45 -4.98
C ALA A 184 -7.50 -15.45 -5.58
N THR A 185 -7.79 -16.37 -6.47
CA THR A 185 -9.10 -16.53 -7.12
C THR A 185 -10.13 -17.29 -6.30
N GLU A 186 -9.69 -17.95 -5.22
CA GLU A 186 -10.55 -18.68 -4.29
C GLU A 186 -10.90 -17.85 -3.06
N TYR A 187 -10.89 -16.50 -3.17
CA TYR A 187 -11.27 -15.58 -2.09
C TYR A 187 -12.76 -15.73 -1.75
N ASN A 188 -13.05 -16.74 -0.97
CA ASN A 188 -14.31 -16.97 -0.29
C ASN A 188 -14.04 -17.16 1.21
N ASP A 189 -15.05 -17.45 2.00
CA ASP A 189 -14.92 -17.65 3.45
C ASP A 189 -13.84 -18.70 3.83
N SER A 190 -13.54 -19.66 2.95
CA SER A 190 -12.47 -20.66 3.16
C SER A 190 -11.06 -20.08 3.13
N TYR A 191 -10.85 -18.89 2.53
CA TYR A 191 -9.54 -18.23 2.55
C TYR A 191 -9.21 -17.63 3.92
N LYS A 192 -10.22 -17.15 4.62
CA LYS A 192 -10.07 -16.68 6.01
C LYS A 192 -9.61 -17.83 6.93
N ASP A 193 -10.20 -19.01 6.77
CA ASP A 193 -9.81 -20.20 7.52
C ASP A 193 -8.37 -20.62 7.18
N LEU A 194 -7.93 -20.47 5.92
CA LEU A 194 -6.55 -20.73 5.51
C LEU A 194 -5.56 -19.74 6.13
N LEU A 195 -5.91 -18.45 6.18
CA LEU A 195 -5.12 -17.42 6.84
C LEU A 195 -5.01 -17.69 8.34
N ASP A 196 -6.11 -17.99 9.01
CA ASP A 196 -6.15 -18.29 10.43
C ASP A 196 -5.31 -19.54 10.75
N SER A 197 -5.29 -20.53 9.87
CA SER A 197 -4.46 -21.73 10.03
C SER A 197 -2.96 -21.49 9.83
N LYS A 198 -2.57 -20.49 9.03
CA LYS A 198 -1.18 -20.12 8.74
C LYS A 198 -0.66 -18.99 9.63
N SER A 199 -1.52 -18.23 10.29
CA SER A 199 -1.16 -17.08 11.11
C SER A 199 -0.13 -17.39 12.20
N ALA A 200 -0.14 -18.61 12.73
CA ALA A 200 0.82 -19.06 13.73
C ALA A 200 2.28 -19.16 13.23
N ASN A 201 2.51 -19.12 11.91
CA ASN A 201 3.82 -19.25 11.27
C ASN A 201 4.27 -18.00 10.53
N ILE A 202 3.45 -16.93 10.52
CA ILE A 202 3.81 -15.67 9.88
C ILE A 202 4.70 -14.87 10.81
N SER A 203 5.88 -14.49 10.35
CA SER A 203 6.91 -13.83 11.15
C SER A 203 6.74 -12.31 11.26
N ASP A 204 5.85 -11.71 10.47
CA ASP A 204 5.59 -10.28 10.43
C ASP A 204 4.09 -9.96 10.54
N ASN A 205 3.74 -8.70 10.78
CA ASN A 205 2.35 -8.25 10.68
C ASN A 205 1.88 -8.39 9.22
N TYR A 206 0.63 -8.74 9.02
CA TYR A 206 0.06 -8.84 7.69
C TYR A 206 -1.31 -8.18 7.62
N SER A 207 -1.60 -7.56 6.48
CA SER A 207 -2.87 -6.91 6.20
C SER A 207 -3.22 -7.03 4.71
N PHE A 208 -4.54 -7.12 4.43
CA PHE A 208 -5.08 -7.20 3.05
C PHE A 208 -6.50 -6.62 2.99
#